data_d41753e5708ad43ddf52212b1a9dc6cc
#
_entry.id   d41753e5708ad43ddf52212b1a9dc6cc
#
_cell.length_a   1.000
_cell.length_b   1.000
_cell.length_c   1.000
_cell.angle_alpha   90.00
_cell.angle_beta   90.00
_cell.angle_gamma   90.00
#
_symmetry.space_group_name_H-M   'P 1'
#
loop_
_entity.id
_entity.type
_entity.pdbx_description
1 polymer ?
#
loop_
_entity_poly.entity_id
_entity_poly.type
_entity_poly.pdbx_seq_one_letter_code
_entity_poly.pdbx_strand_id
1 'polypeptide(L)'
;MGVSGLSVMVDSCPMKLTALLLAMATPLAGAQSCPATTMQSGATVPRVVELYTSEGCSSCPPADRWLSSLKSQPGVIAAAFHVDYWNGLGWPDRFSSPAFTERQKQGVGVNGSRYAYTPQIVVNGRDWRSASLPAASTEPARVRLVWSRSASGELKLSAEALPGAPAHIQLWWARVEDGHQSRVRAGENRGETLNHDSVVREYGKLPVWAGQDRAQWTVPVKAAEPGHASRWLAVAVDVRDGRTLQAVEIGC
;
A
#
# COMPACT_ATOMS: atom_id res chain seq x y z
N MET A 1 21.33 -46.45 88.82
CA MET A 1 22.15 -46.16 87.65
C MET A 1 21.31 -45.29 86.72
N GLY A 2 21.55 -44.00 86.80
CA GLY A 2 20.78 -43.02 86.03
C GLY A 2 21.38 -42.75 84.65
N VAL A 3 20.52 -42.48 83.75
CA VAL A 3 20.92 -41.86 82.44
C VAL A 3 20.03 -40.69 82.23
N SER A 4 20.66 -39.49 82.25
CA SER A 4 20.04 -38.22 82.01
C SER A 4 19.70 -38.05 80.54
N GLY A 5 18.44 -37.76 80.19
CA GLY A 5 18.00 -37.37 78.91
C GLY A 5 18.17 -35.83 78.66
N LEU A 6 18.91 -35.46 77.71
CA LEU A 6 19.13 -34.07 77.23
C LEU A 6 18.03 -33.69 76.29
N SER A 7 17.14 -32.76 76.64
CA SER A 7 16.10 -32.20 75.81
C SER A 7 16.72 -31.05 74.98
N VAL A 8 16.74 -31.20 73.65
CA VAL A 8 17.12 -30.13 72.72
C VAL A 8 15.85 -29.37 72.30
N MET A 9 15.76 -28.13 72.74
CA MET A 9 14.75 -27.20 72.25
C MET A 9 15.13 -26.77 70.83
N VAL A 10 14.26 -27.03 69.87
CA VAL A 10 14.38 -26.53 68.52
C VAL A 10 13.54 -25.25 68.39
N ASP A 11 14.21 -24.11 68.33
CA ASP A 11 13.58 -22.82 68.03
C ASP A 11 13.11 -22.77 66.60
N SER A 12 11.81 -22.71 66.38
CA SER A 12 11.18 -22.52 65.09
C SER A 12 11.12 -21.02 64.75
N CYS A 13 12.02 -20.56 63.90
CA CYS A 13 11.98 -19.21 63.34
C CYS A 13 10.95 -19.16 62.18
N PRO A 14 9.92 -18.30 62.19
CA PRO A 14 8.99 -18.18 61.08
C PRO A 14 9.60 -17.35 59.98
N MET A 15 9.95 -18.01 58.87
CA MET A 15 10.41 -17.39 57.65
C MET A 15 9.24 -16.65 56.97
N LYS A 16 9.20 -15.32 57.08
CA LYS A 16 8.25 -14.47 56.37
C LYS A 16 8.59 -14.46 54.89
N LEU A 17 7.85 -15.22 54.09
CA LEU A 17 7.91 -15.16 52.63
C LEU A 17 7.24 -13.87 52.16
N THR A 18 8.03 -12.86 51.86
CA THR A 18 7.54 -11.64 51.19
C THR A 18 7.43 -11.93 49.69
N ALA A 19 6.22 -12.21 49.24
CA ALA A 19 5.93 -12.36 47.79
C ALA A 19 6.05 -11.01 47.11
N LEU A 20 7.14 -10.82 46.36
CA LEU A 20 7.36 -9.66 45.48
C LEU A 20 6.51 -9.84 44.20
N LEU A 21 5.33 -9.24 44.14
CA LEU A 21 4.51 -9.16 42.94
C LEU A 21 5.21 -8.25 41.92
N LEU A 22 5.93 -8.86 40.98
CA LEU A 22 6.48 -8.17 39.81
C LEU A 22 5.32 -7.88 38.86
N ALA A 23 4.78 -6.66 38.90
CA ALA A 23 3.81 -6.18 37.92
C ALA A 23 4.49 -6.09 36.57
N MET A 24 4.26 -7.07 35.69
CA MET A 24 4.65 -7.00 34.29
C MET A 24 3.78 -5.94 33.61
N ALA A 25 4.29 -4.73 33.48
CA ALA A 25 3.74 -3.71 32.59
C ALA A 25 3.92 -4.18 31.15
N THR A 26 2.87 -4.73 30.54
CA THR A 26 2.83 -4.94 29.08
C THR A 26 2.87 -3.58 28.42
N PRO A 27 3.85 -3.29 27.52
CA PRO A 27 3.79 -2.07 26.74
C PRO A 27 2.54 -2.15 25.86
N LEU A 28 1.60 -1.23 26.05
CA LEU A 28 0.58 -0.96 25.04
C LEU A 28 1.34 -0.56 23.78
N ALA A 29 1.27 -1.39 22.74
CA ALA A 29 1.69 -1.02 21.41
C ALA A 29 0.84 0.20 20.99
N GLY A 30 1.38 1.39 21.18
CA GLY A 30 0.76 2.63 20.78
C GLY A 30 0.56 2.56 19.26
N ALA A 31 -0.68 2.69 18.80
CA ALA A 31 -0.94 2.92 17.38
C ALA A 31 -0.09 4.12 16.96
N GLN A 32 0.83 3.93 16.02
CA GLN A 32 1.67 5.01 15.50
C GLN A 32 0.75 6.04 14.85
N SER A 33 0.50 7.14 15.53
CA SER A 33 -0.24 8.26 14.97
C SER A 33 0.67 9.01 14.01
N CYS A 34 0.29 9.03 12.73
CA CYS A 34 0.99 9.82 11.74
C CYS A 34 0.82 11.31 12.03
N PRO A 35 1.88 12.12 11.94
CA PRO A 35 1.77 13.56 12.20
C PRO A 35 0.86 14.25 11.19
N ALA A 36 0.27 15.38 11.61
CA ALA A 36 -0.42 16.27 10.69
C ALA A 36 0.57 16.74 9.62
N THR A 37 0.20 16.61 8.37
CA THR A 37 1.08 16.98 7.24
C THR A 37 0.28 17.31 5.99
N THR A 38 0.93 18.01 5.07
CA THR A 38 0.38 18.32 3.76
C THR A 38 1.41 17.99 2.69
N MET A 39 0.97 17.32 1.63
CA MET A 39 1.81 16.98 0.49
C MET A 39 1.15 17.43 -0.80
N GLN A 40 1.84 18.27 -1.57
CA GLN A 40 1.38 18.78 -2.86
C GLN A 40 2.12 18.12 -4.01
N SER A 41 1.42 17.87 -5.11
CA SER A 41 2.01 17.38 -6.36
C SER A 41 3.00 18.38 -6.97
N GLY A 42 3.99 17.85 -7.69
CA GLY A 42 5.00 18.65 -8.38
C GLY A 42 4.46 19.41 -9.61
N ALA A 43 5.34 20.19 -10.24
CA ALA A 43 5.02 20.96 -11.44
C ALA A 43 4.89 20.11 -12.71
N THR A 44 5.48 18.92 -12.74
CA THR A 44 5.44 17.97 -13.86
C THR A 44 4.74 16.69 -13.44
N VAL A 45 4.28 15.91 -14.42
CA VAL A 45 3.61 14.63 -14.20
C VAL A 45 4.65 13.56 -13.79
N PRO A 46 4.52 12.90 -12.62
CA PRO A 46 5.41 11.81 -12.25
C PRO A 46 5.14 10.56 -13.09
N ARG A 47 6.04 9.58 -13.04
CA ARG A 47 5.81 8.26 -13.60
C ARG A 47 4.97 7.44 -12.62
N VAL A 48 3.71 7.25 -12.94
CA VAL A 48 2.81 6.35 -12.20
C VAL A 48 2.95 4.96 -12.79
N VAL A 49 3.43 4.02 -11.99
CA VAL A 49 3.67 2.62 -12.39
C VAL A 49 2.69 1.73 -11.67
N GLU A 50 1.78 1.14 -12.42
CA GLU A 50 0.84 0.13 -11.94
C GLU A 50 1.31 -1.24 -12.42
N LEU A 51 1.40 -2.20 -11.50
CA LEU A 51 1.68 -3.60 -11.82
C LEU A 51 0.47 -4.44 -11.47
N TYR A 52 -0.09 -5.15 -12.45
CA TYR A 52 -1.07 -6.21 -12.19
C TYR A 52 -0.32 -7.53 -12.09
N THR A 53 -0.41 -8.17 -10.91
CA THR A 53 0.38 -9.34 -10.51
C THR A 53 -0.46 -10.34 -9.73
N SER A 54 0.11 -11.49 -9.40
CA SER A 54 -0.48 -12.47 -8.49
C SER A 54 0.61 -13.42 -7.96
N GLU A 55 0.49 -13.83 -6.70
CA GLU A 55 1.33 -14.89 -6.12
C GLU A 55 1.16 -16.25 -6.84
N GLY A 56 0.01 -16.46 -7.52
CA GLY A 56 -0.26 -17.68 -8.30
C GLY A 56 0.41 -17.70 -9.69
N CYS A 57 0.97 -16.61 -10.16
CA CYS A 57 1.52 -16.45 -11.51
C CYS A 57 3.05 -16.64 -11.49
N SER A 58 3.59 -17.69 -12.13
CA SER A 58 5.04 -18.01 -12.11
C SER A 58 5.94 -17.00 -12.81
N SER A 59 5.41 -16.25 -13.76
CA SER A 59 6.13 -15.18 -14.47
C SER A 59 6.10 -13.82 -13.76
N CYS A 60 5.34 -13.69 -12.67
CA CYS A 60 5.13 -12.43 -11.96
C CYS A 60 6.29 -12.01 -11.03
N PRO A 61 7.00 -12.92 -10.29
CA PRO A 61 7.99 -12.52 -9.31
C PRO A 61 9.13 -11.63 -9.83
N PRO A 62 9.64 -11.77 -11.08
CA PRO A 62 10.59 -10.80 -11.63
C PRO A 62 10.04 -9.37 -11.76
N ALA A 63 8.76 -9.23 -12.14
CA ALA A 63 8.11 -7.92 -12.24
C ALA A 63 7.86 -7.30 -10.87
N ASP A 64 7.50 -8.10 -9.86
CA ASP A 64 7.36 -7.64 -8.47
C ASP A 64 8.68 -7.11 -7.93
N ARG A 65 9.80 -7.83 -8.14
CA ARG A 65 11.14 -7.36 -7.74
C ARG A 65 11.55 -6.09 -8.48
N TRP A 66 11.22 -5.98 -9.76
CA TRP A 66 11.46 -4.76 -10.52
C TRP A 66 10.66 -3.59 -9.94
N LEU A 67 9.37 -3.77 -9.65
CA LEU A 67 8.55 -2.73 -9.02
C LEU A 67 9.12 -2.31 -7.65
N SER A 68 9.56 -3.26 -6.83
CA SER A 68 10.22 -3.00 -5.55
C SER A 68 11.46 -2.11 -5.70
N SER A 69 12.23 -2.29 -6.77
CA SER A 69 13.41 -1.47 -7.06
C SER A 69 13.09 -0.01 -7.38
N LEU A 70 11.84 0.31 -7.69
CA LEU A 70 11.37 1.67 -8.00
C LEU A 70 10.92 2.45 -6.75
N LYS A 71 10.72 1.80 -5.61
CA LYS A 71 10.13 2.36 -4.39
C LYS A 71 10.75 3.69 -3.93
N SER A 72 12.06 3.83 -4.08
CA SER A 72 12.77 5.05 -3.66
C SER A 72 13.23 5.91 -4.83
N GLN A 73 12.76 5.62 -6.05
CA GLN A 73 13.18 6.36 -7.22
C GLN A 73 12.43 7.70 -7.30
N PRO A 74 13.13 8.85 -7.33
CA PRO A 74 12.48 10.15 -7.41
C PRO A 74 11.58 10.28 -8.63
N GLY A 75 10.37 10.85 -8.44
CA GLY A 75 9.40 11.08 -9.51
C GLY A 75 8.74 9.79 -10.02
N VAL A 76 8.77 8.70 -9.23
CA VAL A 76 8.03 7.46 -9.49
C VAL A 76 7.03 7.23 -8.36
N ILE A 77 5.81 6.89 -8.71
CA ILE A 77 4.75 6.44 -7.79
C ILE A 77 4.34 5.04 -8.24
N ALA A 78 4.50 4.05 -7.37
CA ALA A 78 4.30 2.64 -7.69
C ALA A 78 3.10 2.05 -6.95
N ALA A 79 2.34 1.15 -7.62
CA ALA A 79 1.21 0.42 -7.05
C ALA A 79 1.11 -0.99 -7.64
N ALA A 80 1.14 -2.02 -6.79
CA ALA A 80 0.93 -3.42 -7.17
C ALA A 80 -0.52 -3.83 -6.89
N PHE A 81 -1.28 -4.12 -7.93
CA PHE A 81 -2.65 -4.63 -7.87
C PHE A 81 -2.62 -6.15 -8.05
N HIS A 82 -2.91 -6.89 -6.98
CA HIS A 82 -2.97 -8.34 -7.04
C HIS A 82 -4.33 -8.80 -7.56
N VAL A 83 -4.33 -9.48 -8.70
CA VAL A 83 -5.55 -9.98 -9.35
C VAL A 83 -5.92 -11.37 -8.82
N ASP A 84 -7.21 -11.71 -8.85
CA ASP A 84 -7.74 -12.91 -8.22
C ASP A 84 -7.98 -14.09 -9.17
N TYR A 85 -7.84 -13.92 -10.48
CA TYR A 85 -8.14 -15.01 -11.44
C TYR A 85 -7.14 -16.17 -11.43
N TRP A 86 -6.00 -16.04 -10.70
CA TRP A 86 -5.06 -17.12 -10.44
C TRP A 86 -5.41 -17.96 -9.21
N ASN A 87 -6.30 -17.49 -8.33
CA ASN A 87 -6.64 -18.15 -7.06
C ASN A 87 -7.18 -19.57 -7.24
N GLY A 88 -7.83 -19.84 -8.39
CA GLY A 88 -8.35 -21.16 -8.75
C GLY A 88 -7.28 -22.24 -8.93
N LEU A 89 -6.00 -21.91 -9.00
CA LEU A 89 -4.88 -22.85 -9.09
C LEU A 89 -4.43 -23.42 -7.73
N GLY A 90 -5.20 -23.20 -6.67
CA GLY A 90 -4.98 -23.80 -5.35
C GLY A 90 -4.19 -22.92 -4.37
N TRP A 91 -3.85 -21.68 -4.74
CA TRP A 91 -3.24 -20.70 -3.87
C TRP A 91 -4.00 -19.37 -3.92
N PRO A 92 -4.91 -19.12 -2.97
CA PRO A 92 -5.55 -17.82 -2.86
C PRO A 92 -4.51 -16.77 -2.43
N ASP A 93 -4.23 -15.81 -3.29
CA ASP A 93 -3.38 -14.68 -3.00
C ASP A 93 -4.07 -13.74 -2.00
N ARG A 94 -3.50 -13.57 -0.80
CA ARG A 94 -4.10 -12.78 0.29
C ARG A 94 -4.22 -11.29 -0.01
N PHE A 95 -3.53 -10.81 -1.02
CA PHE A 95 -3.56 -9.42 -1.47
C PHE A 95 -4.54 -9.20 -2.62
N SER A 96 -5.01 -10.29 -3.25
CA SER A 96 -5.86 -10.20 -4.43
C SER A 96 -7.27 -9.70 -4.10
N SER A 97 -7.87 -9.05 -5.09
CA SER A 97 -9.25 -8.59 -5.00
C SER A 97 -9.94 -8.66 -6.36
N PRO A 98 -11.24 -9.10 -6.40
CA PRO A 98 -12.06 -9.00 -7.61
C PRO A 98 -12.13 -7.57 -8.17
N ALA A 99 -12.07 -6.54 -7.29
CA ALA A 99 -12.06 -5.14 -7.70
C ALA A 99 -10.80 -4.78 -8.50
N PHE A 100 -9.66 -5.41 -8.21
CA PHE A 100 -8.41 -5.18 -8.94
C PHE A 100 -8.42 -5.87 -10.30
N THR A 101 -8.97 -7.07 -10.38
CA THR A 101 -9.23 -7.76 -11.65
C THR A 101 -10.19 -6.96 -12.54
N GLU A 102 -11.26 -6.43 -11.97
CA GLU A 102 -12.22 -5.62 -12.71
C GLU A 102 -11.59 -4.31 -13.19
N ARG A 103 -10.77 -3.65 -12.33
CA ARG A 103 -9.98 -2.48 -12.71
C ARG A 103 -9.08 -2.76 -13.91
N GLN A 104 -8.36 -3.90 -13.90
CA GLN A 104 -7.51 -4.31 -15.00
C GLN A 104 -8.31 -4.49 -16.30
N LYS A 105 -9.44 -5.20 -16.23
CA LYS A 105 -10.32 -5.44 -17.38
C LYS A 105 -10.88 -4.14 -17.98
N GLN A 106 -11.28 -3.20 -17.13
CA GLN A 106 -11.75 -1.87 -17.57
C GLN A 106 -10.64 -1.05 -18.26
N GLY A 107 -9.37 -1.31 -17.90
CA GLY A 107 -8.21 -0.70 -18.54
C GLY A 107 -7.91 -1.23 -19.95
N VAL A 108 -8.39 -2.44 -20.29
CA VAL A 108 -8.17 -3.04 -21.63
C VAL A 108 -8.72 -2.14 -22.71
N GLY A 109 -7.94 -1.93 -23.75
CA GLY A 109 -8.26 -1.00 -24.83
C GLY A 109 -7.89 0.45 -24.50
N VAL A 110 -8.26 0.96 -23.33
CA VAL A 110 -7.95 2.33 -22.88
C VAL A 110 -6.44 2.52 -22.72
N ASN A 111 -5.75 1.55 -22.12
CA ASN A 111 -4.30 1.58 -21.94
C ASN A 111 -3.50 1.08 -23.16
N GLY A 112 -4.17 0.65 -24.23
CA GLY A 112 -3.58 0.11 -25.46
C GLY A 112 -3.32 -1.40 -25.43
N SER A 113 -3.67 -2.12 -24.35
CA SER A 113 -3.61 -3.58 -24.33
C SER A 113 -4.81 -4.20 -25.05
N ARG A 114 -4.66 -5.42 -25.54
CA ARG A 114 -5.73 -6.18 -26.23
C ARG A 114 -6.52 -7.08 -25.29
N TYR A 115 -5.94 -7.44 -24.14
CA TYR A 115 -6.50 -8.34 -23.13
C TYR A 115 -5.84 -8.08 -21.78
N ALA A 116 -6.45 -8.53 -20.70
CA ALA A 116 -5.86 -8.55 -19.37
C ALA A 116 -4.88 -9.74 -19.25
N TYR A 117 -3.70 -9.52 -18.70
CA TYR A 117 -2.66 -10.53 -18.50
C TYR A 117 -1.79 -10.20 -17.29
N THR A 118 -1.02 -11.16 -16.80
CA THR A 118 -0.02 -10.93 -15.77
C THR A 118 1.34 -11.53 -16.16
N PRO A 119 2.45 -10.92 -15.73
CA PRO A 119 2.49 -9.57 -15.15
C PRO A 119 2.18 -8.51 -16.21
N GLN A 120 1.32 -7.56 -15.89
CA GLN A 120 1.05 -6.41 -16.74
C GLN A 120 1.55 -5.13 -16.07
N ILE A 121 2.39 -4.38 -16.75
CA ILE A 121 2.88 -3.07 -16.30
C ILE A 121 2.13 -2.00 -17.09
N VAL A 122 1.62 -1.00 -16.36
CA VAL A 122 0.99 0.19 -16.96
C VAL A 122 1.75 1.41 -16.44
N VAL A 123 2.25 2.24 -17.36
CA VAL A 123 2.94 3.49 -17.02
C VAL A 123 2.13 4.66 -17.52
N ASN A 124 1.75 5.56 -16.63
CA ASN A 124 0.92 6.75 -16.93
C ASN A 124 -0.31 6.43 -17.79
N GLY A 125 -0.98 5.31 -17.46
CA GLY A 125 -2.19 4.87 -18.15
C GLY A 125 -1.94 4.15 -19.48
N ARG A 126 -0.71 3.76 -19.80
CA ARG A 126 -0.36 3.00 -21.03
C ARG A 126 0.27 1.65 -20.70
N ASP A 127 -0.14 0.60 -21.43
CA ASP A 127 0.48 -0.72 -21.37
C ASP A 127 1.96 -0.62 -21.72
N TRP A 128 2.82 -1.11 -20.81
CA TRP A 128 4.26 -0.92 -20.91
C TRP A 128 5.00 -2.25 -20.93
N ARG A 129 5.73 -2.49 -22.01
CA ARG A 129 6.41 -3.78 -22.25
C ARG A 129 7.93 -3.69 -22.27
N SER A 130 8.48 -2.52 -21.92
CA SER A 130 9.93 -2.34 -21.82
C SER A 130 10.42 -2.65 -20.39
N ALA A 131 11.64 -3.18 -20.28
CA ALA A 131 12.32 -3.39 -18.99
C ALA A 131 12.76 -2.09 -18.30
N SER A 132 12.85 -0.98 -19.05
CA SER A 132 13.23 0.33 -18.52
C SER A 132 12.02 1.27 -18.50
N LEU A 133 11.94 2.11 -17.47
CA LEU A 133 10.93 3.19 -17.44
C LEU A 133 11.18 4.22 -18.54
N PRO A 134 10.14 4.90 -19.03
CA PRO A 134 10.30 6.05 -19.91
C PRO A 134 11.07 7.16 -19.17
N ALA A 135 11.67 8.07 -19.92
CA ALA A 135 12.27 9.27 -19.35
C ALA A 135 11.26 10.02 -18.45
N ALA A 136 11.76 10.75 -17.46
CA ALA A 136 10.89 11.62 -16.65
C ALA A 136 10.17 12.61 -17.55
N SER A 137 8.86 12.80 -17.31
CA SER A 137 8.07 13.74 -18.09
C SER A 137 8.52 15.18 -17.82
N THR A 138 8.64 15.95 -18.89
CA THR A 138 8.79 17.40 -18.85
C THR A 138 7.46 18.12 -19.06
N GLU A 139 6.37 17.37 -19.30
CA GLU A 139 5.05 17.96 -19.49
C GLU A 139 4.58 18.64 -18.19
N PRO A 140 4.09 19.88 -18.28
CA PRO A 140 3.52 20.56 -17.12
C PRO A 140 2.26 19.83 -16.65
N ALA A 141 2.09 19.78 -15.35
CA ALA A 141 0.88 19.23 -14.74
C ALA A 141 -0.36 19.99 -15.18
N ARG A 142 -1.45 19.26 -15.42
CA ARG A 142 -2.77 19.83 -15.77
C ARG A 142 -3.73 19.88 -14.59
N VAL A 143 -3.32 19.28 -13.46
CA VAL A 143 -4.04 19.24 -12.20
C VAL A 143 -3.05 19.46 -11.07
N ARG A 144 -3.42 20.23 -10.07
CA ARG A 144 -2.74 20.26 -8.78
C ARG A 144 -3.49 19.35 -7.83
N LEU A 145 -2.78 18.43 -7.19
CA LEU A 145 -3.31 17.55 -6.16
C LEU A 145 -2.66 17.88 -4.82
N VAL A 146 -3.45 17.86 -3.76
CA VAL A 146 -2.94 18.08 -2.40
C VAL A 146 -3.56 17.06 -1.47
N TRP A 147 -2.71 16.25 -0.84
CA TRP A 147 -3.08 15.49 0.34
C TRP A 147 -2.92 16.36 1.59
N SER A 148 -3.87 16.29 2.50
CA SER A 148 -3.75 16.84 3.84
C SER A 148 -4.21 15.83 4.88
N ARG A 149 -3.37 15.60 5.89
CA ARG A 149 -3.67 14.78 7.06
C ARG A 149 -3.80 15.69 8.28
N SER A 150 -4.93 15.57 8.99
CA SER A 150 -5.14 16.26 10.25
C SER A 150 -4.40 15.56 11.41
N ALA A 151 -4.31 16.23 12.55
CA ALA A 151 -3.79 15.64 13.78
C ALA A 151 -4.66 14.46 14.29
N SER A 152 -5.95 14.42 13.93
CA SER A 152 -6.85 13.29 14.24
C SER A 152 -6.72 12.13 13.25
N GLY A 153 -5.85 12.24 12.24
CA GLY A 153 -5.65 11.21 11.22
C GLY A 153 -6.62 11.27 10.04
N GLU A 154 -7.55 12.23 10.00
CA GLU A 154 -8.42 12.42 8.84
C GLU A 154 -7.60 12.79 7.61
N LEU A 155 -7.87 12.12 6.48
CA LEU A 155 -7.16 12.31 5.23
C LEU A 155 -8.08 12.95 4.18
N LYS A 156 -7.67 14.11 3.67
CA LYS A 156 -8.39 14.84 2.61
C LYS A 156 -7.54 14.96 1.36
N LEU A 157 -8.17 14.71 0.22
CA LEU A 157 -7.61 14.95 -1.11
C LEU A 157 -8.29 16.18 -1.72
N SER A 158 -7.50 17.17 -2.10
CA SER A 158 -7.98 18.32 -2.87
C SER A 158 -7.41 18.29 -4.28
N ALA A 159 -8.20 18.73 -5.25
CA ALA A 159 -7.81 18.88 -6.65
C ALA A 159 -8.17 20.27 -7.16
N GLU A 160 -7.30 20.82 -8.00
CA GLU A 160 -7.48 22.11 -8.69
C GLU A 160 -7.06 21.93 -10.16
N ALA A 161 -7.92 22.32 -11.09
CA ALA A 161 -7.58 22.32 -12.51
C ALA A 161 -6.57 23.43 -12.84
N LEU A 162 -5.58 23.11 -13.65
CA LEU A 162 -4.59 24.04 -14.15
C LEU A 162 -4.83 24.31 -15.65
N PRO A 163 -4.20 25.33 -16.25
CA PRO A 163 -4.38 25.64 -17.66
C PRO A 163 -4.19 24.42 -18.57
N GLY A 164 -5.16 24.17 -19.44
CA GLY A 164 -5.17 23.02 -20.34
C GLY A 164 -5.66 21.71 -19.73
N ALA A 165 -6.26 21.74 -18.53
CA ALA A 165 -6.93 20.58 -17.97
C ALA A 165 -8.12 20.14 -18.86
N PRO A 166 -8.37 18.84 -19.03
CA PRO A 166 -9.55 18.36 -19.73
C PRO A 166 -10.83 18.62 -18.96
N ALA A 167 -11.97 18.64 -19.64
CA ALA A 167 -13.29 18.92 -19.04
C ALA A 167 -13.79 17.79 -18.09
N HIS A 168 -13.26 16.58 -18.24
CA HIS A 168 -13.66 15.43 -17.41
C HIS A 168 -12.43 14.72 -16.89
N ILE A 169 -12.27 14.74 -15.56
CA ILE A 169 -11.12 14.17 -14.87
C ILE A 169 -11.64 13.12 -13.89
N GLN A 170 -11.07 11.91 -13.97
CA GLN A 170 -11.30 10.86 -13.00
C GLN A 170 -10.16 10.85 -12.01
N LEU A 171 -10.46 10.92 -10.71
CA LEU A 171 -9.48 10.66 -9.68
C LEU A 171 -9.68 9.26 -9.12
N TRP A 172 -8.56 8.61 -8.84
CA TRP A 172 -8.54 7.41 -8.03
C TRP A 172 -7.47 7.54 -6.95
N TRP A 173 -7.67 6.82 -5.87
CA TRP A 173 -6.73 6.75 -4.76
C TRP A 173 -6.47 5.30 -4.39
N ALA A 174 -5.32 5.05 -3.80
CA ALA A 174 -5.00 3.77 -3.21
C ALA A 174 -4.17 3.95 -1.93
N ARG A 175 -4.33 3.03 -0.99
CA ARG A 175 -3.39 2.83 0.11
C ARG A 175 -2.50 1.64 -0.23
N VAL A 176 -1.21 1.87 -0.21
CA VAL A 176 -0.20 0.83 -0.48
C VAL A 176 0.63 0.55 0.76
N GLU A 177 1.09 -0.68 0.88
CA GLU A 177 1.98 -1.13 1.95
C GLU A 177 3.24 -1.77 1.37
N ASP A 178 4.36 -1.66 2.11
CA ASP A 178 5.65 -2.21 1.73
C ASP A 178 6.09 -3.34 2.67
N GLY A 179 7.04 -4.15 2.19
CA GLY A 179 7.75 -5.15 3.00
C GLY A 179 6.91 -6.39 3.32
N HIS A 180 5.91 -6.70 2.52
CA HIS A 180 5.15 -7.93 2.69
C HIS A 180 5.96 -9.15 2.20
N GLN A 181 5.76 -10.27 2.90
CA GLN A 181 6.35 -11.54 2.53
C GLN A 181 5.30 -12.65 2.58
N SER A 182 5.31 -13.55 1.61
CA SER A 182 4.45 -14.73 1.55
C SER A 182 5.25 -15.98 1.23
N ARG A 183 5.04 -17.04 2.01
CA ARG A 183 5.55 -18.38 1.69
C ARG A 183 4.47 -19.16 0.95
N VAL A 184 4.62 -19.27 -0.35
CA VAL A 184 3.61 -19.91 -1.22
C VAL A 184 3.62 -21.42 -1.01
N ARG A 185 2.44 -22.02 -0.79
CA ARG A 185 2.31 -23.44 -0.45
C ARG A 185 1.68 -24.28 -1.55
N ALA A 186 1.09 -23.65 -2.56
CA ALA A 186 0.47 -24.32 -3.70
C ALA A 186 0.52 -23.43 -4.96
N GLY A 187 -0.01 -23.90 -6.10
CA GLY A 187 0.05 -23.21 -7.38
C GLY A 187 1.42 -23.23 -8.02
N GLU A 188 1.63 -22.39 -9.03
CA GLU A 188 2.84 -22.39 -9.86
C GLU A 188 4.11 -21.95 -9.10
N ASN A 189 3.98 -21.11 -8.07
CA ASN A 189 5.08 -20.63 -7.23
C ASN A 189 5.23 -21.43 -5.93
N ARG A 190 4.73 -22.68 -5.87
CA ARG A 190 4.82 -23.53 -4.68
C ARG A 190 6.27 -23.69 -4.21
N GLY A 191 6.50 -23.40 -2.92
CA GLY A 191 7.80 -23.52 -2.26
C GLY A 191 8.58 -22.21 -2.22
N GLU A 192 8.20 -21.21 -3.03
CA GLU A 192 8.86 -19.93 -3.08
C GLU A 192 8.46 -19.03 -1.89
N THR A 193 9.38 -18.13 -1.54
CA THR A 193 9.12 -17.02 -0.64
C THR A 193 9.14 -15.73 -1.46
N LEU A 194 7.97 -15.13 -1.61
CA LEU A 194 7.78 -13.92 -2.40
C LEU A 194 7.81 -12.68 -1.49
N ASN A 195 8.44 -11.62 -1.98
CA ASN A 195 8.49 -10.33 -1.30
C ASN A 195 7.76 -9.29 -2.16
N HIS A 196 6.96 -8.46 -1.51
CA HIS A 196 6.11 -7.49 -2.20
C HIS A 196 6.24 -6.10 -1.56
N ASP A 197 6.38 -5.09 -2.39
CA ASP A 197 6.33 -3.67 -2.04
C ASP A 197 5.24 -2.96 -2.84
N SER A 198 4.79 -1.82 -2.36
CA SER A 198 3.73 -1.01 -2.98
C SER A 198 2.42 -1.78 -3.20
N VAL A 199 2.15 -2.77 -2.33
CA VAL A 199 0.95 -3.62 -2.40
C VAL A 199 -0.30 -2.80 -2.13
N VAL A 200 -1.21 -2.73 -3.08
CA VAL A 200 -2.49 -2.04 -2.90
C VAL A 200 -3.35 -2.82 -1.91
N ARG A 201 -3.69 -2.17 -0.78
CA ARG A 201 -4.55 -2.71 0.27
C ARG A 201 -5.96 -2.15 0.22
N GLU A 202 -6.08 -0.92 -0.29
CA GLU A 202 -7.34 -0.23 -0.50
C GLU A 202 -7.28 0.57 -1.78
N TYR A 203 -8.41 0.66 -2.44
CA TYR A 203 -8.55 1.37 -3.71
C TYR A 203 -9.95 1.97 -3.80
N GLY A 204 -10.05 3.16 -4.35
CA GLY A 204 -11.32 3.79 -4.65
C GLY A 204 -11.23 4.78 -5.81
N LYS A 205 -12.33 4.88 -6.55
CA LYS A 205 -12.55 5.94 -7.53
C LYS A 205 -13.40 7.03 -6.88
N LEU A 206 -13.07 8.29 -7.15
CA LEU A 206 -13.91 9.43 -6.77
C LEU A 206 -14.89 9.75 -7.91
N PRO A 207 -15.97 10.49 -7.66
CA PRO A 207 -16.83 10.96 -8.74
C PRO A 207 -16.05 11.70 -9.83
N VAL A 208 -16.47 11.56 -11.09
CA VAL A 208 -15.87 12.32 -12.19
C VAL A 208 -16.03 13.81 -11.90
N TRP A 209 -14.92 14.52 -11.99
CA TRP A 209 -14.85 15.94 -11.72
C TRP A 209 -14.77 16.75 -13.03
N ALA A 210 -15.58 17.81 -13.13
CA ALA A 210 -15.68 18.63 -14.34
C ALA A 210 -14.47 19.56 -14.57
N GLY A 211 -13.51 19.63 -13.63
CA GLY A 211 -12.28 20.41 -13.81
C GLY A 211 -12.47 21.92 -13.86
N GLN A 212 -13.59 22.45 -13.37
CA GLN A 212 -13.87 23.89 -13.42
C GLN A 212 -13.52 24.62 -12.13
N ASP A 213 -13.70 23.94 -10.98
CA ASP A 213 -13.49 24.49 -9.64
C ASP A 213 -12.54 23.61 -8.83
N ARG A 214 -12.18 24.08 -7.64
CA ARG A 214 -11.52 23.24 -6.66
C ARG A 214 -12.49 22.20 -6.11
N ALA A 215 -12.04 20.96 -6.01
CA ALA A 215 -12.79 19.88 -5.39
C ALA A 215 -12.01 19.29 -4.21
N GLN A 216 -12.75 18.77 -3.23
CA GLN A 216 -12.16 18.11 -2.06
C GLN A 216 -12.99 16.90 -1.66
N TRP A 217 -12.30 15.84 -1.25
CA TRP A 217 -12.90 14.60 -0.76
C TRP A 217 -12.21 14.14 0.50
N THR A 218 -12.98 13.60 1.44
CA THR A 218 -12.43 12.84 2.56
C THR A 218 -12.26 11.39 2.11
N VAL A 219 -11.07 10.84 2.33
CA VAL A 219 -10.73 9.47 1.96
C VAL A 219 -10.75 8.61 3.22
N PRO A 220 -11.39 7.42 3.18
CA PRO A 220 -11.37 6.50 4.32
C PRO A 220 -9.94 6.12 4.69
N VAL A 221 -9.64 6.11 5.98
CA VAL A 221 -8.34 5.67 6.49
C VAL A 221 -8.54 4.40 7.30
N LYS A 222 -7.92 3.31 6.86
CA LYS A 222 -7.78 2.12 7.69
C LYS A 222 -6.34 2.01 8.18
N ALA A 223 -6.17 1.41 9.34
CA ALA A 223 -4.85 1.14 9.88
C ALA A 223 -4.05 0.23 8.92
N ALA A 224 -2.75 0.50 8.82
CA ALA A 224 -1.83 -0.40 8.14
C ALA A 224 -1.76 -1.76 8.86
N GLU A 225 -1.39 -2.81 8.12
CA GLU A 225 -1.01 -4.07 8.73
C GLU A 225 0.20 -3.84 9.64
N PRO A 226 0.20 -4.33 10.90
CA PRO A 226 1.29 -4.06 11.84
C PRO A 226 2.67 -4.43 11.26
N GLY A 227 3.63 -3.53 11.39
CA GLY A 227 5.00 -3.71 10.89
C GLY A 227 5.20 -3.29 9.43
N HIS A 228 4.17 -2.83 8.73
CA HIS A 228 4.26 -2.38 7.35
C HIS A 228 4.09 -0.87 7.23
N ALA A 229 5.04 -0.22 6.54
CA ALA A 229 4.89 1.19 6.18
C ALA A 229 3.79 1.36 5.14
N SER A 230 2.95 2.38 5.31
CA SER A 230 1.87 2.66 4.36
C SER A 230 1.95 4.05 3.77
N ARG A 231 1.52 4.18 2.52
CA ARG A 231 1.38 5.43 1.79
C ARG A 231 0.01 5.49 1.12
N TRP A 232 -0.52 6.70 1.01
CA TRP A 232 -1.72 6.97 0.20
C TRP A 232 -1.30 7.69 -1.07
N LEU A 233 -1.72 7.16 -2.20
CA LEU A 233 -1.53 7.80 -3.50
C LEU A 233 -2.86 8.28 -4.06
N ALA A 234 -2.81 9.38 -4.80
CA ALA A 234 -3.90 9.86 -5.63
C ALA A 234 -3.39 10.14 -7.03
N VAL A 235 -4.19 9.75 -8.00
CA VAL A 235 -3.88 9.92 -9.43
C VAL A 235 -5.09 10.53 -10.12
N ALA A 236 -4.86 11.60 -10.86
CA ALA A 236 -5.82 12.21 -11.76
C ALA A 236 -5.55 11.76 -13.19
N VAL A 237 -6.59 11.29 -13.88
CA VAL A 237 -6.51 10.81 -15.26
C VAL A 237 -7.56 11.49 -16.15
N ASP A 238 -7.25 11.65 -17.41
CA ASP A 238 -8.21 12.07 -18.44
C ASP A 238 -9.20 10.92 -18.71
N VAL A 239 -10.50 11.16 -18.54
CA VAL A 239 -11.53 10.14 -18.75
C VAL A 239 -11.55 9.60 -20.19
N ARG A 240 -11.13 10.41 -21.17
CA ARG A 240 -11.20 10.06 -22.60
C ARG A 240 -10.22 8.96 -22.98
N ASP A 241 -9.03 8.98 -22.40
CA ASP A 241 -7.94 8.10 -22.83
C ASP A 241 -7.16 7.43 -21.68
N GLY A 242 -7.53 7.71 -20.43
CA GLY A 242 -6.88 7.13 -19.24
C GLY A 242 -5.47 7.68 -18.94
N ARG A 243 -4.99 8.70 -19.67
CA ARG A 243 -3.66 9.28 -19.47
C ARG A 243 -3.58 9.98 -18.10
N THR A 244 -2.48 9.76 -17.40
CA THR A 244 -2.20 10.45 -16.14
C THR A 244 -1.97 11.93 -16.38
N LEU A 245 -2.69 12.77 -15.64
CA LEU A 245 -2.60 14.22 -15.64
C LEU A 245 -1.75 14.73 -14.49
N GLN A 246 -1.77 14.02 -13.37
CA GLN A 246 -0.97 14.29 -12.18
C GLN A 246 -1.11 13.13 -11.18
N ALA A 247 -0.13 13.02 -10.26
CA ALA A 247 -0.23 12.15 -9.12
C ALA A 247 0.54 12.71 -7.92
N VAL A 248 0.16 12.27 -6.72
CA VAL A 248 0.80 12.65 -5.46
C VAL A 248 0.68 11.52 -4.45
N GLU A 249 1.68 11.34 -3.62
CA GLU A 249 1.64 10.41 -2.50
C GLU A 249 1.90 11.11 -1.17
N ILE A 250 1.38 10.54 -0.08
CA ILE A 250 1.64 10.95 1.29
C ILE A 250 1.92 9.71 2.13
N GLY A 251 3.08 9.68 2.77
CA GLY A 251 3.46 8.64 3.73
C GLY A 251 3.06 8.97 5.16
N CYS A 252 3.21 8.01 5.98
CA CYS A 252 3.11 8.19 7.42
C CYS A 252 4.47 8.43 8.07
#